data_b7d742e60c155b0c6ced92fa81a26d5c
#
_entry.id   b7d742e60c155b0c6ced92fa81a26d5c
#
_cell.length_a   1.000
_cell.length_b   1.000
_cell.length_c   1.000
_cell.angle_alpha   90.00
_cell.angle_beta   90.00
_cell.angle_gamma   90.00
#
_symmetry.space_group_name_H-M   'P 1'
#
loop_
_entity.id
_entity.type
_entity.pdbx_description
1 polymer ?
#
loop_
_entity_poly.entity_id
_entity_poly.type
_entity_poly.pdbx_seq_one_letter_code
_entity_poly.pdbx_strand_id
1 'polypeptide(L)'
;MLTPRALEDLWSRFKNRGDQRARGAIIDNYTYLVKITAGRVVANLPPNMDRDDLITAGSMGLIKAVDQFDSGRQVKFETYAIALIRGAILESLREDDWVPRSVRERSRNLSRTMVELERELGHAASEEQIADRMGISTEEYARIVSDVGRGAVTSLEDILVGSGGDGESLHVGDILPDSAAGPTDEVEMRERVRQLGISIDRLPDRERLVIALYYYEGLTFKEIGKVLTVSESRVYQLHTQAVIRMRGYLGRDRDLFRES
;
A
#
# COMPACT_ATOMS: atom_id res chain seq x y z
N MET A 1 -1.65 19.03 -20.65
CA MET A 1 -0.47 18.15 -20.61
C MET A 1 0.55 18.63 -21.61
N LEU A 2 1.81 18.66 -21.22
CA LEU A 2 2.93 19.05 -22.07
C LEU A 2 3.25 17.94 -23.06
N THR A 3 3.85 18.31 -24.21
CA THR A 3 4.37 17.31 -25.15
C THR A 3 5.62 16.62 -24.58
N PRO A 4 5.90 15.35 -24.95
CA PRO A 4 7.08 14.63 -24.46
C PRO A 4 8.39 15.43 -24.60
N ARG A 5 8.60 16.08 -25.75
CA ARG A 5 9.80 16.88 -26.02
C ARG A 5 9.90 18.12 -25.12
N ALA A 6 8.75 18.79 -24.84
CA ALA A 6 8.74 19.93 -23.92
C ALA A 6 9.04 19.50 -22.49
N LEU A 7 8.59 18.31 -22.10
CA LEU A 7 8.83 17.75 -20.78
C LEU A 7 10.31 17.38 -20.60
N GLU A 8 10.95 16.78 -21.58
CA GLU A 8 12.39 16.49 -21.58
C GLU A 8 13.24 17.77 -21.43
N ASP A 9 12.87 18.85 -22.13
CA ASP A 9 13.56 20.15 -21.98
C ASP A 9 13.41 20.68 -20.54
N LEU A 10 12.22 20.61 -19.96
CA LEU A 10 11.98 21.05 -18.58
C LEU A 10 12.80 20.24 -17.57
N TRP A 11 12.84 18.91 -17.71
CA TRP A 11 13.66 18.04 -16.86
C TRP A 11 15.14 18.38 -16.98
N SER A 12 15.66 18.57 -18.20
CA SER A 12 17.06 18.96 -18.43
C SER A 12 17.39 20.32 -17.79
N ARG A 13 16.51 21.31 -17.94
CA ARG A 13 16.69 22.64 -17.32
C ARG A 13 16.67 22.57 -15.81
N PHE A 14 15.75 21.81 -15.23
CA PHE A 14 15.68 21.66 -13.79
C PHE A 14 16.88 20.92 -13.22
N LYS A 15 17.18 19.71 -13.73
CA LYS A 15 18.23 18.84 -13.16
C LYS A 15 19.65 19.38 -13.43
N ASN A 16 19.91 19.97 -14.59
CA ASN A 16 21.26 20.43 -14.95
C ASN A 16 21.53 21.88 -14.52
N ARG A 17 20.48 22.74 -14.40
CA ARG A 17 20.64 24.17 -14.17
C ARG A 17 19.93 24.67 -12.90
N GLY A 18 19.19 23.84 -12.21
CA GLY A 18 18.42 24.24 -11.02
C GLY A 18 17.26 25.19 -11.33
N ASP A 19 16.72 25.19 -12.58
CA ASP A 19 15.67 26.12 -13.00
C ASP A 19 14.37 25.89 -12.24
N GLN A 20 14.04 26.77 -11.29
CA GLN A 20 12.85 26.69 -10.45
C GLN A 20 11.54 26.89 -11.23
N ARG A 21 11.57 27.60 -12.38
CA ARG A 21 10.38 27.73 -13.24
C ARG A 21 10.11 26.42 -13.96
N ALA A 22 11.17 25.76 -14.43
CA ALA A 22 11.04 24.42 -15.02
C ALA A 22 10.53 23.39 -14.00
N ARG A 23 11.03 23.44 -12.74
CA ARG A 23 10.53 22.62 -11.62
C ARG A 23 9.03 22.83 -11.39
N GLY A 24 8.57 24.06 -11.28
CA GLY A 24 7.14 24.38 -11.11
C GLY A 24 6.28 23.85 -12.26
N ALA A 25 6.73 24.01 -13.51
CA ALA A 25 6.00 23.52 -14.69
C ALA A 25 5.91 21.98 -14.73
N ILE A 26 6.94 21.27 -14.25
CA ILE A 26 6.89 19.80 -14.08
C ILE A 26 5.85 19.41 -13.04
N ILE A 27 5.89 20.03 -11.85
CA ILE A 27 4.90 19.77 -10.78
C ILE A 27 3.48 19.99 -11.29
N ASP A 28 3.23 21.14 -11.94
CA ASP A 28 1.90 21.47 -12.49
C ASP A 28 1.41 20.42 -13.49
N ASN A 29 2.33 19.96 -14.39
CA ASN A 29 1.99 18.94 -15.38
C ASN A 29 1.55 17.61 -14.76
N TYR A 30 2.09 17.25 -13.59
CA TYR A 30 1.82 15.97 -12.92
C TYR A 30 0.84 16.06 -11.74
N THR A 31 0.29 17.25 -11.44
CA THR A 31 -0.70 17.44 -10.35
C THR A 31 -1.91 16.51 -10.46
N TYR A 32 -2.27 16.09 -11.68
CA TYR A 32 -3.35 15.13 -11.90
C TYR A 32 -3.11 13.78 -11.22
N LEU A 33 -1.85 13.35 -11.04
CA LEU A 33 -1.50 12.12 -10.33
C LEU A 33 -1.92 12.18 -8.85
N VAL A 34 -1.77 13.34 -8.22
CA VAL A 34 -2.22 13.56 -6.83
C VAL A 34 -3.72 13.34 -6.73
N LYS A 35 -4.50 13.96 -7.63
CA LYS A 35 -5.97 13.83 -7.61
C LYS A 35 -6.43 12.39 -7.83
N ILE A 36 -5.78 11.67 -8.75
CA ILE A 36 -6.10 10.26 -9.03
C ILE A 36 -5.74 9.40 -7.81
N THR A 37 -4.54 9.56 -7.25
CA THR A 37 -4.06 8.76 -6.12
C THR A 37 -4.85 9.04 -4.85
N ALA A 38 -5.09 10.32 -4.51
CA ALA A 38 -5.92 10.70 -3.39
C ALA A 38 -7.36 10.17 -3.55
N GLY A 39 -7.94 10.27 -4.76
CA GLY A 39 -9.27 9.72 -5.03
C GLY A 39 -9.38 8.23 -4.81
N ARG A 40 -8.34 7.45 -5.15
CA ARG A 40 -8.28 6.01 -4.89
C ARG A 40 -8.17 5.69 -3.39
N VAL A 41 -7.37 6.45 -2.65
CA VAL A 41 -7.22 6.28 -1.20
C VAL A 41 -8.53 6.65 -0.50
N VAL A 42 -9.12 7.81 -0.82
CA VAL A 42 -10.40 8.29 -0.22
C VAL A 42 -11.53 7.28 -0.42
N ALA A 43 -11.61 6.62 -1.57
CA ALA A 43 -12.66 5.62 -1.83
C ALA A 43 -12.69 4.50 -0.77
N ASN A 44 -11.58 4.28 -0.05
CA ASN A 44 -11.43 3.25 0.96
C ASN A 44 -11.47 3.80 2.40
N LEU A 45 -11.70 5.12 2.58
CA LEU A 45 -11.72 5.79 3.87
C LEU A 45 -13.15 6.06 4.36
N PRO A 46 -13.36 6.25 5.67
CA PRO A 46 -14.63 6.73 6.20
C PRO A 46 -15.00 8.10 5.61
N PRO A 47 -16.32 8.38 5.47
CA PRO A 47 -16.80 9.59 4.82
C PRO A 47 -16.49 10.91 5.57
N ASN A 48 -15.98 10.83 6.79
CA ASN A 48 -15.62 11.98 7.64
C ASN A 48 -14.17 12.47 7.44
N MET A 49 -13.41 11.85 6.53
CA MET A 49 -12.04 12.28 6.24
C MET A 49 -12.04 13.45 5.25
N ASP A 50 -11.24 14.49 5.55
CA ASP A 50 -11.10 15.62 4.65
C ASP A 50 -10.24 15.24 3.44
N ARG A 51 -10.85 15.37 2.27
CA ARG A 51 -10.17 15.07 1.00
C ARG A 51 -9.08 16.09 0.69
N ASP A 52 -9.22 17.31 1.14
CA ASP A 52 -8.28 18.39 0.83
C ASP A 52 -6.98 18.20 1.61
N ASP A 53 -7.03 17.65 2.82
CA ASP A 53 -5.85 17.28 3.60
C ASP A 53 -5.04 16.20 2.87
N LEU A 54 -5.70 15.19 2.31
CA LEU A 54 -5.04 14.13 1.55
C LEU A 54 -4.45 14.63 0.23
N ILE A 55 -5.10 15.60 -0.43
CA ILE A 55 -4.55 16.25 -1.62
C ILE A 55 -3.32 17.06 -1.24
N THR A 56 -3.33 17.72 -0.09
CA THR A 56 -2.19 18.50 0.41
C THR A 56 -1.01 17.59 0.71
N ALA A 57 -1.22 16.52 1.47
CA ALA A 57 -0.20 15.52 1.75
C ALA A 57 0.36 14.89 0.45
N GLY A 58 -0.53 14.49 -0.47
CA GLY A 58 -0.12 13.95 -1.76
C GLY A 58 0.66 14.94 -2.63
N SER A 59 0.36 16.24 -2.53
CA SER A 59 1.13 17.29 -3.23
C SER A 59 2.55 17.40 -2.71
N MET A 60 2.75 17.24 -1.39
CA MET A 60 4.09 17.17 -0.81
C MET A 60 4.87 15.95 -1.33
N GLY A 61 4.18 14.80 -1.45
CA GLY A 61 4.75 13.60 -2.07
C GLY A 61 5.17 13.81 -3.53
N LEU A 62 4.36 14.51 -4.34
CA LEU A 62 4.70 14.86 -5.72
C LEU A 62 5.92 15.79 -5.80
N ILE A 63 5.98 16.80 -4.93
CA ILE A 63 7.13 17.73 -4.86
C ILE A 63 8.41 16.95 -4.56
N LYS A 64 8.37 16.08 -3.55
CA LYS A 64 9.50 15.20 -3.20
C LYS A 64 9.89 14.31 -4.40
N ALA A 65 8.91 13.76 -5.11
CA ALA A 65 9.16 12.95 -6.29
C ALA A 65 9.90 13.72 -7.40
N VAL A 66 9.48 14.94 -7.71
CA VAL A 66 10.15 15.78 -8.71
C VAL A 66 11.59 16.13 -8.30
N ASP A 67 11.79 16.44 -7.02
CA ASP A 67 13.12 16.80 -6.52
C ASP A 67 14.10 15.63 -6.54
N GLN A 68 13.65 14.42 -6.19
CA GLN A 68 14.49 13.24 -6.02
C GLN A 68 14.58 12.36 -7.28
N PHE A 69 13.72 12.56 -8.29
CA PHE A 69 13.72 11.71 -9.47
C PHE A 69 15.04 11.80 -10.24
N ASP A 70 15.58 10.64 -10.56
CA ASP A 70 16.74 10.48 -11.43
C ASP A 70 16.29 9.88 -12.77
N SER A 71 16.46 10.65 -13.85
CA SER A 71 16.13 10.22 -15.22
C SER A 71 17.02 9.10 -15.77
N GLY A 72 18.14 8.80 -15.12
CA GLY A 72 19.02 7.68 -15.46
C GLY A 72 18.44 6.31 -15.06
N ARG A 73 17.40 6.27 -14.24
CA ARG A 73 16.73 5.03 -13.83
C ARG A 73 15.78 4.54 -14.94
N GLN A 74 15.70 3.24 -15.13
CA GLN A 74 14.79 2.60 -16.10
C GLN A 74 13.32 2.55 -15.61
N VAL A 75 12.87 3.54 -14.85
CA VAL A 75 11.51 3.62 -14.30
C VAL A 75 10.86 4.90 -14.80
N LYS A 76 9.60 4.82 -15.23
CA LYS A 76 8.82 6.01 -15.61
C LYS A 76 8.58 6.90 -14.41
N PHE A 77 8.67 8.23 -14.60
CA PHE A 77 8.42 9.19 -13.52
C PHE A 77 7.06 9.02 -12.87
N GLU A 78 6.02 8.72 -13.67
CA GLU A 78 4.66 8.52 -13.14
C GLU A 78 4.60 7.38 -12.12
N THR A 79 5.28 6.27 -12.38
CA THR A 79 5.34 5.13 -11.45
C THR A 79 6.01 5.52 -10.14
N TYR A 80 7.14 6.23 -10.24
CA TYR A 80 7.87 6.74 -9.08
C TYR A 80 7.03 7.76 -8.29
N ALA A 81 6.42 8.72 -8.98
CA ALA A 81 5.62 9.77 -8.35
C ALA A 81 4.38 9.20 -7.64
N ILE A 82 3.66 8.25 -8.24
CA ILE A 82 2.49 7.61 -7.61
C ILE A 82 2.88 6.94 -6.29
N ALA A 83 4.02 6.29 -6.22
CA ALA A 83 4.50 5.66 -5.00
C ALA A 83 4.74 6.69 -3.88
N LEU A 84 5.47 7.79 -4.17
CA LEU A 84 5.73 8.82 -3.17
C LEU A 84 4.47 9.61 -2.76
N ILE A 85 3.59 9.92 -3.73
CA ILE A 85 2.30 10.56 -3.45
C ILE A 85 1.48 9.72 -2.48
N ARG A 86 1.38 8.42 -2.76
CA ARG A 86 0.64 7.47 -1.92
C ARG A 86 1.26 7.35 -0.53
N GLY A 87 2.59 7.21 -0.44
CA GLY A 87 3.31 7.15 0.83
C GLY A 87 3.04 8.37 1.70
N ALA A 88 3.13 9.58 1.14
CA ALA A 88 2.85 10.82 1.85
C ALA A 88 1.40 10.92 2.36
N ILE A 89 0.42 10.49 1.54
CA ILE A 89 -1.00 10.43 1.96
C ILE A 89 -1.19 9.46 3.13
N LEU A 90 -0.59 8.28 3.06
CA LEU A 90 -0.72 7.27 4.11
C LEU A 90 -0.03 7.68 5.41
N GLU A 91 1.08 8.39 5.32
CA GLU A 91 1.77 8.93 6.49
C GLU A 91 0.94 9.99 7.21
N SER A 92 0.36 10.93 6.47
CA SER A 92 -0.59 11.91 7.02
C SER A 92 -1.75 11.23 7.74
N LEU A 93 -2.29 10.16 7.16
CA LEU A 93 -3.37 9.37 7.79
C LEU A 93 -2.92 8.66 9.08
N ARG A 94 -1.65 8.30 9.23
CA ARG A 94 -1.13 7.71 10.47
C ARG A 94 -0.97 8.73 11.58
N GLU A 95 -0.50 9.93 11.25
CA GLU A 95 -0.29 11.01 12.21
C GLU A 95 -1.61 11.42 12.89
N ASP A 96 -2.73 11.40 12.17
CA ASP A 96 -4.05 11.78 12.67
C ASP A 96 -4.68 10.75 13.62
N ASP A 97 -4.04 9.59 13.87
CA ASP A 97 -4.45 8.51 14.81
C ASP A 97 -5.97 8.20 14.83
N TRP A 98 -6.63 8.34 13.69
CA TRP A 98 -8.08 8.33 13.50
C TRP A 98 -8.74 6.94 13.72
N VAL A 99 -7.94 5.85 13.82
CA VAL A 99 -8.47 4.49 14.01
C VAL A 99 -8.82 4.26 15.48
N PRO A 100 -10.10 4.02 15.83
CA PRO A 100 -10.52 3.75 17.20
C PRO A 100 -9.74 2.57 17.82
N ARG A 101 -9.39 2.67 19.09
CA ARG A 101 -8.66 1.60 19.82
C ARG A 101 -9.37 0.25 19.71
N SER A 102 -10.71 0.24 19.76
CA SER A 102 -11.52 -0.97 19.60
C SER A 102 -11.36 -1.64 18.23
N VAL A 103 -11.18 -0.88 17.15
CA VAL A 103 -10.95 -1.41 15.80
C VAL A 103 -9.55 -2.01 15.71
N ARG A 104 -8.53 -1.37 16.31
CA ARG A 104 -7.17 -1.93 16.38
C ARG A 104 -7.12 -3.24 17.16
N GLU A 105 -7.86 -3.33 18.28
CA GLU A 105 -7.94 -4.56 19.07
C GLU A 105 -8.61 -5.69 18.29
N ARG A 106 -9.74 -5.41 17.61
CA ARG A 106 -10.40 -6.37 16.72
C ARG A 106 -9.48 -6.81 15.58
N SER A 107 -8.73 -5.90 14.97
CA SER A 107 -7.75 -6.20 13.92
C SER A 107 -6.67 -7.16 14.41
N ARG A 108 -6.10 -6.90 15.59
CA ARG A 108 -5.08 -7.78 16.20
C ARG A 108 -5.64 -9.17 16.51
N ASN A 109 -6.86 -9.23 17.07
CA ASN A 109 -7.51 -10.50 17.39
C ASN A 109 -7.80 -11.31 16.13
N LEU A 110 -8.37 -10.68 15.11
CA LEU A 110 -8.63 -11.30 13.81
C LEU A 110 -7.33 -11.84 13.17
N SER A 111 -6.30 -11.01 13.11
CA SER A 111 -5.00 -11.40 12.54
C SER A 111 -4.38 -12.59 13.27
N ARG A 112 -4.40 -12.56 14.62
CA ARG A 112 -3.87 -13.65 15.44
C ARG A 112 -4.64 -14.95 15.19
N THR A 113 -5.98 -14.90 15.23
CA THR A 113 -6.84 -16.06 15.00
C THR A 113 -6.63 -16.67 13.62
N MET A 114 -6.53 -15.85 12.57
CA MET A 114 -6.26 -16.34 11.21
C MET A 114 -4.90 -17.06 11.15
N VAL A 115 -3.85 -16.43 11.68
CA VAL A 115 -2.49 -16.98 11.65
C VAL A 115 -2.40 -18.30 12.42
N GLU A 116 -3.01 -18.39 13.60
CA GLU A 116 -3.01 -19.59 14.43
C GLU A 116 -3.78 -20.74 13.75
N LEU A 117 -4.98 -20.42 13.22
CA LEU A 117 -5.82 -21.41 12.56
C LEU A 117 -5.21 -21.94 11.27
N GLU A 118 -4.65 -21.08 10.42
CA GLU A 118 -3.99 -21.50 9.19
C GLU A 118 -2.71 -22.28 9.43
N ARG A 119 -2.04 -22.03 10.56
CA ARG A 119 -0.91 -22.86 10.99
C ARG A 119 -1.36 -24.29 11.36
N GLU A 120 -2.51 -24.40 12.04
CA GLU A 120 -3.05 -25.72 12.41
C GLU A 120 -3.56 -26.48 11.19
N LEU A 121 -4.23 -25.79 10.26
CA LEU A 121 -4.79 -26.40 9.06
C LEU A 121 -3.76 -26.71 7.96
N GLY A 122 -2.65 -25.99 7.93
CA GLY A 122 -1.66 -26.07 6.85
C GLY A 122 -2.08 -25.43 5.53
N HIS A 123 -3.25 -24.77 5.49
CA HIS A 123 -3.78 -24.05 4.33
C HIS A 123 -4.58 -22.82 4.79
N ALA A 124 -4.96 -21.95 3.83
CA ALA A 124 -5.77 -20.77 4.14
C ALA A 124 -7.14 -21.18 4.72
N ALA A 125 -7.51 -20.57 5.86
CA ALA A 125 -8.78 -20.84 6.53
C ALA A 125 -9.95 -20.18 5.80
N SER A 126 -11.12 -20.83 5.78
CA SER A 126 -12.35 -20.23 5.28
C SER A 126 -12.93 -19.22 6.27
N GLU A 127 -13.84 -18.36 5.79
CA GLU A 127 -14.53 -17.37 6.63
C GLU A 127 -15.31 -18.03 7.75
N GLU A 128 -15.96 -19.16 7.46
CA GLU A 128 -16.71 -19.96 8.43
C GLU A 128 -15.79 -20.52 9.51
N GLN A 129 -14.65 -21.07 9.12
CA GLN A 129 -13.67 -21.63 10.06
C GLN A 129 -13.10 -20.55 11.00
N ILE A 130 -12.86 -19.33 10.47
CA ILE A 130 -12.37 -18.21 11.28
C ILE A 130 -13.47 -17.72 12.22
N ALA A 131 -14.72 -17.57 11.73
CA ALA A 131 -15.87 -17.16 12.52
C ALA A 131 -16.13 -18.15 13.67
N ASP A 132 -16.14 -19.45 13.39
CA ASP A 132 -16.30 -20.51 14.39
C ASP A 132 -15.18 -20.47 15.44
N ARG A 133 -13.93 -20.28 15.03
CA ARG A 133 -12.78 -20.16 15.97
C ARG A 133 -12.91 -18.92 16.87
N MET A 134 -13.49 -17.83 16.35
CA MET A 134 -13.74 -16.60 17.10
C MET A 134 -15.02 -16.68 17.96
N GLY A 135 -15.87 -17.69 17.77
CA GLY A 135 -17.16 -17.84 18.45
C GLY A 135 -18.21 -16.81 18.00
N ILE A 136 -18.18 -16.38 16.74
CA ILE A 136 -19.08 -15.38 16.16
C ILE A 136 -19.74 -15.90 14.89
N SER A 137 -20.81 -15.23 14.43
CA SER A 137 -21.43 -15.56 13.15
C SER A 137 -20.60 -15.09 11.96
N THR A 138 -20.84 -15.67 10.78
CA THR A 138 -20.20 -15.23 9.54
C THR A 138 -20.56 -13.78 9.16
N GLU A 139 -21.78 -13.33 9.50
CA GLU A 139 -22.19 -11.95 9.31
C GLU A 139 -21.44 -10.99 10.24
N GLU A 140 -21.19 -11.39 11.48
CA GLU A 140 -20.40 -10.60 12.42
C GLU A 140 -18.93 -10.56 11.99
N TYR A 141 -18.38 -11.68 11.55
CA TYR A 141 -17.06 -11.75 10.95
C TYR A 141 -16.93 -10.77 9.77
N ALA A 142 -17.87 -10.79 8.83
CA ALA A 142 -17.87 -9.89 7.67
C ALA A 142 -17.93 -8.40 8.08
N ARG A 143 -18.65 -8.05 9.17
CA ARG A 143 -18.66 -6.69 9.74
C ARG A 143 -17.30 -6.34 10.32
N ILE A 144 -16.68 -7.24 11.11
CA ILE A 144 -15.34 -7.01 11.68
C ILE A 144 -14.32 -6.79 10.58
N VAL A 145 -14.29 -7.63 9.55
CA VAL A 145 -13.39 -7.45 8.40
C VAL A 145 -13.62 -6.10 7.73
N SER A 146 -14.88 -5.68 7.56
CA SER A 146 -15.23 -4.40 6.97
C SER A 146 -14.79 -3.22 7.84
N ASP A 147 -14.96 -3.29 9.17
CA ASP A 147 -14.56 -2.25 10.10
C ASP A 147 -13.03 -2.15 10.21
N VAL A 148 -12.35 -3.30 10.28
CA VAL A 148 -10.89 -3.39 10.27
C VAL A 148 -10.34 -2.80 8.98
N GLY A 149 -10.92 -3.14 7.84
CA GLY A 149 -10.51 -2.59 6.57
C GLY A 149 -10.68 -1.06 6.48
N ARG A 150 -11.80 -0.50 6.97
CA ARG A 150 -12.02 0.96 7.02
C ARG A 150 -11.08 1.65 7.99
N GLY A 151 -10.71 0.99 9.09
CA GLY A 151 -9.78 1.50 10.08
C GLY A 151 -8.32 1.30 9.70
N ALA A 152 -8.05 0.29 8.91
CA ALA A 152 -6.73 0.00 8.41
C ALA A 152 -6.67 0.36 6.93
N VAL A 153 -6.41 1.63 6.60
CA VAL A 153 -5.76 1.95 5.32
C VAL A 153 -4.35 1.39 5.43
N THR A 154 -4.32 0.09 5.52
CA THR A 154 -3.10 -0.66 5.68
C THR A 154 -2.55 -0.84 4.29
N SER A 155 -1.60 -0.03 3.96
CA SER A 155 -0.82 -0.16 2.76
C SER A 155 -0.09 -1.51 2.76
N LEU A 156 -0.02 -2.15 1.61
CA LEU A 156 0.92 -3.24 1.38
C LEU A 156 2.36 -2.80 1.73
N GLU A 157 2.61 -1.51 1.65
CA GLU A 157 3.82 -0.82 2.05
C GLU A 157 4.12 -0.95 3.54
N ASP A 158 3.08 -0.90 4.42
CA ASP A 158 3.25 -1.17 5.86
C ASP A 158 3.68 -2.62 6.13
N ILE A 159 3.35 -3.53 5.21
CA ILE A 159 3.78 -4.92 5.28
C ILE A 159 5.27 -5.03 4.92
N LEU A 160 5.69 -4.32 3.87
CA LEU A 160 7.08 -4.33 3.40
C LEU A 160 8.04 -3.66 4.40
N VAL A 161 7.56 -2.61 5.07
CA VAL A 161 8.36 -1.83 6.03
C VAL A 161 8.48 -2.52 7.38
N GLY A 162 7.54 -3.41 7.70
CA GLY A 162 7.48 -4.13 9.00
C GLY A 162 7.28 -3.18 10.17
N SER A 163 6.32 -3.46 11.01
CA SER A 163 6.12 -2.80 12.30
C SER A 163 7.31 -3.07 13.24
N GLY A 164 8.47 -2.48 12.95
CA GLY A 164 9.55 -2.30 13.92
C GLY A 164 9.15 -1.10 14.78
N GLY A 165 8.88 -1.29 16.05
CA GLY A 165 8.84 -0.21 17.01
C GLY A 165 10.20 0.49 16.96
N ASP A 166 10.13 1.82 16.95
CA ASP A 166 11.17 2.83 16.88
C ASP A 166 11.45 3.36 15.45
N GLY A 167 10.61 4.26 14.98
CA GLY A 167 11.03 5.58 14.45
C GLY A 167 11.54 5.68 13.03
N GLU A 168 11.88 4.64 12.31
CA GLU A 168 12.29 4.74 10.90
C GLU A 168 11.28 4.03 9.95
N SER A 169 10.36 4.81 9.43
CA SER A 169 9.47 4.37 8.36
C SER A 169 10.22 4.41 7.03
N LEU A 170 10.57 3.24 6.50
CA LEU A 170 11.02 3.13 5.12
C LEU A 170 9.84 3.46 4.18
N HIS A 171 9.99 4.49 3.38
CA HIS A 171 8.98 4.86 2.38
C HIS A 171 9.12 3.97 1.13
N VAL A 172 8.04 3.81 0.36
CA VAL A 172 8.09 3.15 -0.96
C VAL A 172 9.10 3.82 -1.89
N GLY A 173 9.39 5.10 -1.68
CA GLY A 173 10.50 5.80 -2.32
C GLY A 173 11.88 5.22 -1.97
N ASP A 174 12.02 4.63 -0.79
CA ASP A 174 13.26 3.99 -0.31
C ASP A 174 13.38 2.55 -0.84
N ILE A 175 12.25 1.97 -1.31
CA ILE A 175 12.19 0.64 -1.97
C ILE A 175 12.64 0.71 -3.44
N LEU A 176 12.52 1.86 -4.07
CA LEU A 176 13.12 2.04 -5.39
C LEU A 176 14.64 2.20 -5.20
N PRO A 177 15.48 1.31 -5.81
CA PRO A 177 16.90 1.27 -5.51
C PRO A 177 17.52 2.65 -5.65
N ASP A 178 18.00 3.19 -4.54
CA ASP A 178 18.81 4.39 -4.54
C ASP A 178 20.18 4.01 -5.14
N SER A 179 20.72 4.85 -6.01
CA SER A 179 22.06 4.63 -6.58
C SER A 179 23.18 4.69 -5.52
N ALA A 180 22.81 5.05 -4.27
CA ALA A 180 23.68 5.06 -3.10
C ALA A 180 23.47 3.83 -2.18
N ALA A 181 22.51 2.94 -2.47
CA ALA A 181 22.30 1.73 -1.69
C ALA A 181 23.52 0.81 -1.81
N GLY A 182 24.06 0.40 -0.68
CA GLY A 182 25.20 -0.53 -0.62
C GLY A 182 24.80 -1.92 -1.15
N PRO A 183 25.77 -2.79 -1.47
CA PRO A 183 25.49 -4.16 -1.93
C PRO A 183 24.62 -4.95 -0.96
N THR A 184 24.67 -4.65 0.32
CA THR A 184 23.86 -5.27 1.38
C THR A 184 22.39 -4.89 1.25
N ASP A 185 22.09 -3.61 0.99
CA ASP A 185 20.71 -3.11 0.86
C ASP A 185 20.00 -3.68 -0.37
N GLU A 186 20.76 -3.91 -1.45
CA GLU A 186 20.22 -4.54 -2.66
C GLU A 186 19.84 -6.00 -2.43
N VAL A 187 20.63 -6.74 -1.65
CA VAL A 187 20.35 -8.13 -1.29
C VAL A 187 19.13 -8.22 -0.38
N GLU A 188 19.05 -7.37 0.64
CA GLU A 188 17.89 -7.31 1.54
C GLU A 188 16.61 -6.96 0.78
N MET A 189 16.69 -6.00 -0.16
CA MET A 189 15.55 -5.64 -0.98
C MET A 189 15.07 -6.78 -1.86
N ARG A 190 15.98 -7.49 -2.53
CA ARG A 190 15.63 -8.66 -3.35
C ARG A 190 14.96 -9.74 -2.52
N GLU A 191 15.46 -9.97 -1.29
CA GLU A 191 14.86 -10.94 -0.38
C GLU A 191 13.46 -10.52 0.06
N ARG A 192 13.24 -9.23 0.42
CA ARG A 192 11.91 -8.70 0.75
C ARG A 192 10.91 -8.86 -0.40
N VAL A 193 11.32 -8.54 -1.63
CA VAL A 193 10.49 -8.73 -2.83
C VAL A 193 10.17 -10.22 -3.05
N ARG A 194 11.16 -11.09 -2.84
CA ARG A 194 10.96 -12.54 -2.93
C ARG A 194 9.95 -13.05 -1.89
N GLN A 195 10.08 -12.63 -0.64
CA GLN A 195 9.17 -13.01 0.45
C GLN A 195 7.75 -12.49 0.19
N LEU A 196 7.61 -11.27 -0.32
CA LEU A 196 6.32 -10.73 -0.73
C LEU A 196 5.68 -11.60 -1.83
N GLY A 197 6.44 -11.98 -2.87
CA GLY A 197 5.96 -12.86 -3.92
C GLY A 197 5.45 -14.20 -3.36
N ILE A 198 6.22 -14.84 -2.48
CA ILE A 198 5.80 -16.07 -1.81
C ILE A 198 4.51 -15.88 -0.99
N SER A 199 4.38 -14.76 -0.29
CA SER A 199 3.18 -14.47 0.50
C SER A 199 1.95 -14.28 -0.37
N ILE A 200 2.09 -13.66 -1.54
CA ILE A 200 1.01 -13.50 -2.54
C ILE A 200 0.61 -14.86 -3.11
N ASP A 201 1.56 -15.72 -3.44
CA ASP A 201 1.29 -17.04 -4.00
C ASP A 201 0.52 -17.97 -3.02
N ARG A 202 0.67 -17.75 -1.72
CA ARG A 202 -0.06 -18.47 -0.66
C ARG A 202 -1.49 -18.00 -0.47
N LEU A 203 -1.88 -16.86 -1.03
CA LEU A 203 -3.24 -16.35 -0.92
C LEU A 203 -4.24 -17.25 -1.66
N PRO A 204 -5.49 -17.37 -1.16
CA PRO A 204 -6.60 -17.91 -1.93
C PRO A 204 -6.74 -17.20 -3.28
N ASP A 205 -7.14 -17.92 -4.33
CA ASP A 205 -7.19 -17.41 -5.70
C ASP A 205 -7.96 -16.09 -5.85
N ARG A 206 -9.10 -15.95 -5.17
CA ARG A 206 -9.92 -14.73 -5.21
C ARG A 206 -9.22 -13.54 -4.56
N GLU A 207 -8.52 -13.77 -3.46
CA GLU A 207 -7.76 -12.73 -2.76
C GLU A 207 -6.54 -12.30 -3.58
N ARG A 208 -5.79 -13.27 -4.10
CA ARG A 208 -4.65 -13.02 -4.99
C ARG A 208 -5.06 -12.22 -6.22
N LEU A 209 -6.20 -12.56 -6.83
CA LEU A 209 -6.73 -11.84 -7.99
C LEU A 209 -7.11 -10.40 -7.64
N VAL A 210 -7.74 -10.16 -6.48
CA VAL A 210 -8.06 -8.80 -6.02
C VAL A 210 -6.80 -7.98 -5.81
N ILE A 211 -5.76 -8.54 -5.19
CA ILE A 211 -4.46 -7.86 -5.00
C ILE A 211 -3.83 -7.51 -6.35
N ALA A 212 -3.80 -8.45 -7.31
CA ALA A 212 -3.24 -8.21 -8.64
C ALA A 212 -4.01 -7.09 -9.39
N LEU A 213 -5.33 -7.15 -9.43
CA LEU A 213 -6.15 -6.15 -10.12
C LEU A 213 -6.04 -4.76 -9.49
N TYR A 214 -5.92 -4.67 -8.17
CA TYR A 214 -5.83 -3.40 -7.46
C TYR A 214 -4.44 -2.77 -7.60
N TYR A 215 -3.36 -3.53 -7.32
CA TYR A 215 -2.00 -2.99 -7.26
C TYR A 215 -1.28 -2.98 -8.61
N TYR A 216 -1.48 -4.00 -9.45
CA TYR A 216 -0.80 -4.10 -10.74
C TYR A 216 -1.59 -3.43 -11.86
N GLU A 217 -2.89 -3.74 -12.00
CA GLU A 217 -3.75 -3.15 -13.05
C GLU A 217 -4.28 -1.75 -12.65
N GLY A 218 -4.19 -1.38 -11.36
CA GLY A 218 -4.61 -0.07 -10.87
C GLY A 218 -6.13 0.15 -10.88
N LEU A 219 -6.92 -0.93 -10.87
CA LEU A 219 -8.37 -0.85 -10.86
C LEU A 219 -8.91 -0.43 -9.49
N THR A 220 -10.01 0.32 -9.48
CA THR A 220 -10.76 0.62 -8.25
C THR A 220 -11.54 -0.60 -7.78
N PHE A 221 -11.93 -0.65 -6.49
CA PHE A 221 -12.76 -1.76 -5.96
C PHE A 221 -14.08 -1.91 -6.71
N LYS A 222 -14.68 -0.80 -7.15
CA LYS A 222 -15.88 -0.80 -7.97
C LYS A 222 -15.67 -1.48 -9.33
N GLU A 223 -14.55 -1.23 -9.98
CA GLU A 223 -14.18 -1.85 -11.26
C GLU A 223 -13.85 -3.32 -11.07
N ILE A 224 -13.09 -3.67 -10.02
CA ILE A 224 -12.81 -5.06 -9.64
C ILE A 224 -14.13 -5.82 -9.36
N GLY A 225 -15.07 -5.19 -8.66
CA GLY A 225 -16.40 -5.78 -8.41
C GLY A 225 -17.13 -6.14 -9.69
N LYS A 226 -17.06 -5.29 -10.73
CA LYS A 226 -17.61 -5.59 -12.05
C LYS A 226 -16.90 -6.76 -12.74
N VAL A 227 -15.56 -6.79 -12.67
CA VAL A 227 -14.74 -7.88 -13.26
C VAL A 227 -15.05 -9.21 -12.60
N LEU A 228 -15.15 -9.24 -11.27
CA LEU A 228 -15.36 -10.46 -10.48
C LEU A 228 -16.84 -10.81 -10.27
N THR A 229 -17.76 -9.96 -10.75
CA THR A 229 -19.21 -10.13 -10.58
C THR A 229 -19.63 -10.22 -9.11
N VAL A 230 -19.02 -9.36 -8.26
CA VAL A 230 -19.31 -9.24 -6.83
C VAL A 230 -19.54 -7.77 -6.45
N SER A 231 -20.11 -7.53 -5.26
CA SER A 231 -20.28 -6.17 -4.76
C SER A 231 -18.92 -5.54 -4.43
N GLU A 232 -18.85 -4.21 -4.49
CA GLU A 232 -17.67 -3.43 -4.09
C GLU A 232 -17.26 -3.73 -2.63
N SER A 233 -18.26 -3.89 -1.74
CA SER A 233 -18.03 -4.28 -0.34
C SER A 233 -17.36 -5.65 -0.23
N ARG A 234 -17.72 -6.59 -1.11
CA ARG A 234 -17.08 -7.93 -1.12
C ARG A 234 -15.64 -7.86 -1.59
N VAL A 235 -15.34 -7.05 -2.60
CA VAL A 235 -13.96 -6.81 -3.04
C VAL A 235 -13.12 -6.23 -1.91
N TYR A 236 -13.69 -5.28 -1.18
CA TYR A 236 -13.06 -4.66 -0.03
C TYR A 236 -12.74 -5.68 1.08
N GLN A 237 -13.67 -6.58 1.40
CA GLN A 237 -13.43 -7.67 2.35
C GLN A 237 -12.30 -8.60 1.90
N LEU A 238 -12.30 -9.02 0.63
CA LEU A 238 -11.27 -9.87 0.06
C LEU A 238 -9.89 -9.21 0.11
N HIS A 239 -9.82 -7.91 -0.21
CA HIS A 239 -8.60 -7.13 -0.10
C HIS A 239 -8.08 -7.08 1.35
N THR A 240 -8.97 -6.77 2.32
CA THR A 240 -8.61 -6.70 3.73
C THR A 240 -8.10 -8.04 4.25
N GLN A 241 -8.77 -9.14 3.91
CA GLN A 241 -8.36 -10.50 4.28
C GLN A 241 -6.99 -10.84 3.70
N ALA A 242 -6.77 -10.55 2.41
CA ALA A 242 -5.49 -10.77 1.76
C ALA A 242 -4.35 -10.04 2.48
N VAL A 243 -4.55 -8.76 2.82
CA VAL A 243 -3.56 -7.95 3.53
C VAL A 243 -3.27 -8.50 4.92
N ILE A 244 -4.29 -8.93 5.67
CA ILE A 244 -4.10 -9.56 6.99
C ILE A 244 -3.30 -10.85 6.89
N ARG A 245 -3.61 -11.71 5.91
CA ARG A 245 -2.86 -12.96 5.66
C ARG A 245 -1.41 -12.71 5.30
N MET A 246 -1.17 -11.80 4.36
CA MET A 246 0.19 -11.46 3.94
C MET A 246 1.03 -10.95 5.11
N ARG A 247 0.46 -10.10 5.97
CA ARG A 247 1.13 -9.68 7.22
C ARG A 247 1.48 -10.86 8.11
N GLY A 248 0.54 -11.79 8.29
CA GLY A 248 0.77 -13.00 9.08
C GLY A 248 1.90 -13.88 8.51
N TYR A 249 1.98 -14.01 7.18
CA TYR A 249 3.03 -14.78 6.53
C TYR A 249 4.39 -14.11 6.65
N LEU A 250 4.46 -12.80 6.39
CA LEU A 250 5.71 -12.03 6.46
C LEU A 250 6.21 -11.80 7.89
N GLY A 251 5.30 -11.73 8.88
CA GLY A 251 5.66 -11.63 10.30
C GLY A 251 6.37 -12.88 10.82
N ARG A 252 5.99 -14.06 10.34
CA ARG A 252 6.61 -15.34 10.72
C ARG A 252 8.04 -15.49 10.21
N ASP A 253 8.27 -15.07 8.99
CA ASP A 253 9.60 -15.20 8.39
C ASP A 253 10.62 -14.28 9.07
N ARG A 254 10.18 -13.22 9.75
CA ARG A 254 11.03 -12.35 10.58
C ARG A 254 11.54 -12.99 11.86
N ASP A 255 10.72 -13.79 12.52
CA ASP A 255 11.15 -14.47 13.76
C ASP A 255 12.19 -15.56 13.47
N LEU A 256 12.16 -16.14 12.28
CA LEU A 256 13.18 -17.11 11.82
C LEU A 256 14.53 -16.45 11.52
N PHE A 257 14.58 -15.14 11.23
CA PHE A 257 15.83 -14.40 10.97
C PHE A 257 16.39 -13.67 12.21
N ARG A 258 15.65 -13.64 13.33
CA ARG A 258 16.13 -13.07 14.60
C ARG A 258 16.87 -14.08 15.49
N GLU A 259 16.76 -15.36 15.20
CA GLU A 259 17.40 -16.45 15.96
C GLU A 259 18.67 -16.98 15.27
N SER A 260 19.20 -16.30 14.28
CA SER A 260 20.50 -16.59 13.65
C SER A 260 21.40 -15.36 13.80
#